data_40a3b06b7c82281c1588d92c6abe5e5d
#
_entry.id   40a3b06b7c82281c1588d92c6abe5e5d
#
_cell.length_a   1.000
_cell.length_b   1.000
_cell.length_c   1.000
_cell.angle_alpha   90.00
_cell.angle_beta   90.00
_cell.angle_gamma   90.00
#
_symmetry.space_group_name_H-M   'P 1'
#
loop_
_entity.id
_entity.type
_entity.pdbx_description
1 polymer ?
#
loop_
_entity_poly.entity_id
_entity_poly.type
_entity_poly.pdbx_seq_one_letter_code
_entity_poly.pdbx_strand_id
1 'polypeptide(L)'
;MKRTLAFLAAILGLAGTATLAAPQSGYHIIKKVPIPGAGGWDYVTVDDAARRVYVSHATQVEVLNADTFELVGTIPNTPGVHGIAIASEFGRGFITAGKSDSVIIFDLKTLKTLGEVKVGKKPDAIMYDPATKHVFAMNGDSDSATVINAADGTVVGTIDLGGGPEFAVADGKGNVYINLEDKAETVHIDSNTLKVLHHWPLAPGKTATALAFDPQTRRLFAGCRGGQLMVVLDADTGRVITTAPIGERVDAAAYDPTQKLVFQSTGGGTIAVFHQDSADKYTLLENVVTNPGSKTMGLDLKTHRLFVPANLEGTFTILVLGQ
;
A
#
# COMPACT_ATOMS: atom_id res chain seq x y z
N MET A 1 36.25 -15.64 79.96
CA MET A 1 35.03 -15.34 79.17
C MET A 1 35.48 -14.79 77.81
N LYS A 2 35.50 -15.62 76.77
CA LYS A 2 35.85 -15.21 75.37
C LYS A 2 34.56 -15.13 74.62
N ARG A 3 34.17 -13.94 74.11
CA ARG A 3 33.00 -13.71 73.21
C ARG A 3 33.45 -13.82 71.77
N THR A 4 32.90 -14.80 71.06
CA THR A 4 33.11 -15.00 69.61
C THR A 4 32.07 -14.18 68.88
N LEU A 5 32.46 -13.18 68.07
CA LEU A 5 31.59 -12.50 67.10
C LEU A 5 31.50 -13.31 65.82
N ALA A 6 30.29 -13.68 65.43
CA ALA A 6 29.99 -14.24 64.14
C ALA A 6 29.65 -13.11 63.14
N PHE A 7 30.39 -13.02 62.05
CA PHE A 7 30.06 -12.11 60.90
C PHE A 7 29.12 -12.86 59.95
N LEU A 8 27.93 -12.29 59.79
CA LEU A 8 26.96 -12.74 58.77
C LEU A 8 27.26 -11.96 57.47
N ALA A 9 27.76 -12.63 56.43
CA ALA A 9 27.92 -12.04 55.12
C ALA A 9 26.59 -12.16 54.34
N ALA A 10 25.96 -11.04 54.04
CA ALA A 10 24.77 -10.96 53.18
C ALA A 10 25.23 -10.94 51.72
N ILE A 11 24.93 -12.01 50.98
CA ILE A 11 25.11 -12.06 49.53
C ILE A 11 23.92 -11.39 48.88
N LEU A 12 24.09 -10.16 48.37
CA LEU A 12 23.13 -9.52 47.48
C LEU A 12 23.23 -10.18 46.09
N GLY A 13 22.25 -11.01 45.77
CA GLY A 13 22.11 -11.53 44.41
C GLY A 13 21.56 -10.40 43.48
N LEU A 14 22.38 -9.92 42.54
CA LEU A 14 21.88 -9.10 41.43
C LEU A 14 21.07 -10.01 40.50
N ALA A 15 19.76 -9.93 40.59
CA ALA A 15 18.87 -10.47 39.57
C ALA A 15 18.97 -9.56 38.31
N GLY A 16 19.80 -9.94 37.37
CA GLY A 16 19.84 -9.31 36.06
C GLY A 16 18.50 -9.56 35.34
N THR A 17 17.70 -8.53 35.16
CA THR A 17 16.53 -8.59 34.26
C THR A 17 17.06 -8.70 32.83
N ALA A 18 16.99 -9.90 32.25
CA ALA A 18 17.20 -10.08 30.83
C ALA A 18 16.03 -9.36 30.13
N THR A 19 16.28 -8.18 29.58
CA THR A 19 15.39 -7.56 28.61
C THR A 19 15.39 -8.43 27.37
N LEU A 20 14.32 -9.20 27.17
CA LEU A 20 14.07 -9.86 25.88
C LEU A 20 13.98 -8.75 24.84
N ALA A 21 14.87 -8.74 23.88
CA ALA A 21 14.76 -7.85 22.73
C ALA A 21 13.38 -8.08 22.08
N ALA A 22 12.68 -6.99 21.73
CA ALA A 22 11.44 -7.10 20.99
C ALA A 22 11.70 -7.90 19.70
N PRO A 23 10.77 -8.77 19.27
CA PRO A 23 10.92 -9.49 18.02
C PRO A 23 11.07 -8.49 16.89
N GLN A 24 12.13 -8.64 16.08
CA GLN A 24 12.39 -7.81 14.91
C GLN A 24 11.80 -8.49 13.67
N SER A 25 11.35 -7.70 12.70
CA SER A 25 10.84 -8.21 11.42
C SER A 25 11.98 -8.77 10.55
N GLY A 26 13.20 -8.31 10.77
CA GLY A 26 14.38 -8.63 9.96
C GLY A 26 14.47 -7.81 8.67
N TYR A 27 13.48 -6.99 8.35
CA TYR A 27 13.51 -6.17 7.15
C TYR A 27 14.56 -5.06 7.24
N HIS A 28 15.34 -4.93 6.16
CA HIS A 28 16.34 -3.87 6.00
C HIS A 28 16.54 -3.56 4.51
N ILE A 29 17.20 -2.44 4.20
CA ILE A 29 17.53 -2.11 2.81
C ILE A 29 18.62 -3.04 2.32
N ILE A 30 18.28 -3.95 1.39
CA ILE A 30 19.20 -4.90 0.77
C ILE A 30 19.81 -4.38 -0.52
N LYS A 31 19.13 -3.41 -1.19
CA LYS A 31 19.58 -2.82 -2.45
C LYS A 31 19.07 -1.41 -2.62
N LYS A 32 19.87 -0.56 -3.26
CA LYS A 32 19.49 0.76 -3.78
C LYS A 32 19.65 0.74 -5.29
N VAL A 33 18.56 1.07 -6.01
CA VAL A 33 18.51 1.01 -7.47
C VAL A 33 18.25 2.43 -7.99
N PRO A 34 19.29 3.15 -8.40
CA PRO A 34 19.12 4.49 -8.97
C PRO A 34 18.43 4.40 -10.33
N ILE A 35 17.44 5.26 -10.55
CA ILE A 35 16.69 5.38 -11.80
C ILE A 35 17.02 6.75 -12.41
N PRO A 36 17.43 6.80 -13.70
CA PRO A 36 17.71 8.07 -14.37
C PRO A 36 16.48 8.95 -14.50
N GLY A 37 16.68 10.25 -14.44
CA GLY A 37 15.65 11.26 -14.61
C GLY A 37 15.33 12.02 -13.32
N ALA A 38 14.66 13.17 -13.50
CA ALA A 38 14.20 14.01 -12.41
C ALA A 38 12.66 13.97 -12.34
N GLY A 39 12.11 14.16 -11.15
CA GLY A 39 10.67 14.25 -10.94
C GLY A 39 10.23 13.58 -9.65
N GLY A 40 8.95 13.75 -9.35
CA GLY A 40 8.30 13.08 -8.24
C GLY A 40 7.85 11.67 -8.59
N TRP A 41 7.47 10.93 -7.59
CA TRP A 41 6.91 9.59 -7.70
C TRP A 41 5.64 9.48 -6.85
N ASP A 42 4.90 8.41 -7.07
CA ASP A 42 3.74 8.08 -6.25
C ASP A 42 3.63 6.57 -6.06
N TYR A 43 2.86 5.86 -6.88
CA TYR A 43 2.56 4.45 -6.68
C TYR A 43 3.65 3.50 -7.16
N VAL A 44 3.69 2.33 -6.50
CA VAL A 44 4.45 1.15 -6.93
C VAL A 44 3.51 -0.04 -7.00
N THR A 45 3.50 -0.72 -8.14
CA THR A 45 2.71 -1.95 -8.33
C THR A 45 3.65 -3.09 -8.71
N VAL A 46 3.50 -4.24 -8.04
CA VAL A 46 4.27 -5.45 -8.33
C VAL A 46 3.37 -6.46 -9.03
N ASP A 47 3.83 -6.95 -10.18
CA ASP A 47 3.29 -8.11 -10.87
C ASP A 47 4.16 -9.31 -10.53
N ASP A 48 3.74 -10.07 -9.53
CA ASP A 48 4.48 -11.24 -9.03
C ASP A 48 4.63 -12.33 -10.10
N ALA A 49 3.63 -12.48 -10.95
CA ALA A 49 3.62 -13.52 -12.00
C ALA A 49 4.61 -13.19 -13.14
N ALA A 50 4.59 -11.95 -13.62
CA ALA A 50 5.50 -11.50 -14.67
C ALA A 50 6.87 -11.05 -14.17
N ARG A 51 7.06 -11.02 -12.83
CA ARG A 51 8.29 -10.54 -12.16
C ARG A 51 8.65 -9.11 -12.58
N ARG A 52 7.65 -8.20 -12.53
CA ARG A 52 7.81 -6.79 -12.87
C ARG A 52 7.38 -5.88 -11.75
N VAL A 53 8.12 -4.79 -11.58
CA VAL A 53 7.79 -3.70 -10.68
C VAL A 53 7.55 -2.46 -11.53
N TYR A 54 6.35 -1.88 -11.42
CA TYR A 54 5.94 -0.67 -12.11
C TYR A 54 5.99 0.48 -11.12
N VAL A 55 6.72 1.54 -11.44
CA VAL A 55 6.90 2.69 -10.55
C VAL A 55 6.53 3.97 -11.31
N SER A 56 5.59 4.72 -10.77
CA SER A 56 5.27 6.04 -11.32
C SER A 56 6.44 7.02 -11.10
N HIS A 57 6.84 7.73 -12.16
CA HIS A 57 7.95 8.68 -12.13
C HIS A 57 7.72 9.84 -13.07
N ALA A 58 7.54 11.03 -12.53
CA ALA A 58 7.35 12.27 -13.29
C ALA A 58 6.15 12.22 -14.26
N THR A 59 6.38 11.88 -15.53
CA THR A 59 5.38 11.76 -16.61
C THR A 59 5.43 10.42 -17.33
N GLN A 60 5.94 9.39 -16.63
CA GLN A 60 6.15 8.06 -17.18
C GLN A 60 6.07 7.01 -16.06
N VAL A 61 6.01 5.72 -16.46
CA VAL A 61 6.14 4.59 -15.55
C VAL A 61 7.42 3.85 -15.89
N GLU A 62 8.28 3.68 -14.88
CA GLU A 62 9.47 2.84 -14.99
C GLU A 62 9.09 1.39 -14.68
N VAL A 63 9.62 0.46 -15.45
CA VAL A 63 9.36 -0.97 -15.28
C VAL A 63 10.67 -1.69 -15.01
N LEU A 64 10.80 -2.27 -13.82
CA LEU A 64 11.96 -3.02 -13.41
C LEU A 64 11.66 -4.53 -13.39
N ASN A 65 12.70 -5.34 -13.52
CA ASN A 65 12.63 -6.75 -13.17
C ASN A 65 12.69 -6.90 -11.64
N ALA A 66 11.76 -7.63 -11.05
CA ALA A 66 11.64 -7.79 -9.60
C ALA A 66 12.78 -8.64 -8.98
N ASP A 67 13.48 -9.45 -9.78
CA ASP A 67 14.54 -10.34 -9.32
C ASP A 67 15.95 -9.73 -9.50
N THR A 68 16.20 -9.12 -10.69
CA THR A 68 17.51 -8.51 -11.03
C THR A 68 17.58 -7.02 -10.69
N PHE A 69 16.43 -6.36 -10.52
CA PHE A 69 16.25 -4.91 -10.29
C PHE A 69 16.67 -4.04 -11.48
N GLU A 70 16.91 -4.63 -12.64
CA GLU A 70 17.26 -3.90 -13.85
C GLU A 70 16.03 -3.24 -14.46
N LEU A 71 16.23 -2.05 -15.04
CA LEU A 71 15.20 -1.37 -15.81
C LEU A 71 14.96 -2.15 -17.12
N VAL A 72 13.75 -2.68 -17.30
CA VAL A 72 13.36 -3.44 -18.49
C VAL A 72 12.61 -2.61 -19.51
N GLY A 73 12.13 -1.44 -19.14
CA GLY A 73 11.46 -0.50 -20.03
C GLY A 73 10.80 0.66 -19.32
N THR A 74 10.24 1.56 -20.14
CA THR A 74 9.53 2.76 -19.68
C THR A 74 8.24 2.91 -20.48
N ILE A 75 7.15 3.31 -19.82
CA ILE A 75 5.88 3.67 -20.45
C ILE A 75 5.78 5.19 -20.40
N PRO A 76 6.03 5.90 -21.53
CA PRO A 76 6.05 7.36 -21.56
C PRO A 76 4.65 7.97 -21.70
N ASN A 77 4.59 9.31 -21.63
CA ASN A 77 3.40 10.11 -21.90
C ASN A 77 2.23 9.82 -20.94
N THR A 78 2.54 9.74 -19.65
CA THR A 78 1.55 9.61 -18.57
C THR A 78 1.57 10.88 -17.69
N PRO A 79 0.97 12.00 -18.16
CA PRO A 79 1.10 13.29 -17.47
C PRO A 79 0.39 13.30 -16.12
N GLY A 80 1.16 13.57 -15.05
CA GLY A 80 0.67 13.46 -13.68
C GLY A 80 0.31 12.02 -13.33
N VAL A 81 1.24 11.11 -13.63
CA VAL A 81 1.09 9.68 -13.32
C VAL A 81 0.96 9.45 -11.81
N HIS A 82 0.03 8.58 -11.44
CA HIS A 82 -0.18 8.11 -10.09
C HIS A 82 -0.22 6.58 -10.04
N GLY A 83 -1.39 5.96 -10.02
CA GLY A 83 -1.58 4.53 -9.85
C GLY A 83 -1.38 3.70 -11.11
N ILE A 84 -1.03 2.42 -10.93
CA ILE A 84 -0.91 1.42 -11.98
C ILE A 84 -1.69 0.16 -11.55
N ALA A 85 -2.59 -0.34 -12.41
CA ALA A 85 -3.31 -1.59 -12.22
C ALA A 85 -2.96 -2.59 -13.32
N ILE A 86 -2.87 -3.87 -12.97
CA ILE A 86 -2.47 -4.95 -13.86
C ILE A 86 -3.63 -5.93 -14.03
N ALA A 87 -4.06 -6.15 -15.27
CA ALA A 87 -5.06 -7.13 -15.67
C ALA A 87 -4.39 -8.19 -16.56
N SER A 88 -3.60 -9.07 -15.94
CA SER A 88 -2.70 -10.02 -16.61
C SER A 88 -3.42 -10.94 -17.58
N GLU A 89 -4.65 -11.36 -17.26
CA GLU A 89 -5.45 -12.24 -18.13
C GLU A 89 -5.83 -11.62 -19.47
N PHE A 90 -5.85 -10.27 -19.56
CA PHE A 90 -6.08 -9.53 -20.81
C PHE A 90 -4.77 -9.02 -21.44
N GLY A 91 -3.62 -9.27 -20.81
CA GLY A 91 -2.34 -8.72 -21.23
C GLY A 91 -2.27 -7.19 -21.17
N ARG A 92 -3.07 -6.56 -20.33
CA ARG A 92 -3.22 -5.10 -20.23
C ARG A 92 -2.87 -4.55 -18.87
N GLY A 93 -2.27 -3.38 -18.88
CA GLY A 93 -2.10 -2.54 -17.71
C GLY A 93 -2.80 -1.19 -17.89
N PHE A 94 -3.10 -0.53 -16.81
CA PHE A 94 -3.86 0.70 -16.74
C PHE A 94 -3.13 1.68 -15.81
N ILE A 95 -2.97 2.92 -16.26
CA ILE A 95 -2.23 3.96 -15.54
C ILE A 95 -3.11 5.19 -15.40
N THR A 96 -3.29 5.71 -14.20
CA THR A 96 -3.96 7.00 -13.99
C THR A 96 -3.02 8.14 -14.37
N ALA A 97 -3.55 9.07 -15.17
CA ALA A 97 -2.87 10.29 -15.62
C ALA A 97 -3.66 11.51 -15.16
N GLY A 98 -3.40 11.93 -13.91
CA GLY A 98 -4.20 12.94 -13.20
C GLY A 98 -4.27 14.30 -13.88
N LYS A 99 -3.22 14.70 -14.62
CA LYS A 99 -3.20 15.97 -15.35
C LYS A 99 -4.00 15.97 -16.65
N SER A 100 -4.38 14.80 -17.16
CA SER A 100 -5.18 14.65 -18.39
C SER A 100 -6.58 14.11 -18.13
N ASP A 101 -6.98 13.89 -16.88
CA ASP A 101 -8.26 13.31 -16.49
C ASP A 101 -8.53 12.00 -17.26
N SER A 102 -7.54 11.11 -17.29
CA SER A 102 -7.60 9.91 -18.10
C SER A 102 -6.88 8.72 -17.48
N VAL A 103 -7.19 7.55 -18.01
CA VAL A 103 -6.47 6.30 -17.79
C VAL A 103 -5.80 5.89 -19.08
N ILE A 104 -4.49 5.69 -19.06
CA ILE A 104 -3.70 5.17 -20.18
C ILE A 104 -3.72 3.64 -20.11
N ILE A 105 -4.08 3.00 -21.22
CA ILE A 105 -4.06 1.53 -21.36
C ILE A 105 -2.78 1.14 -22.08
N PHE A 106 -2.05 0.15 -21.59
CA PHE A 106 -0.84 -0.33 -22.20
C PHE A 106 -0.79 -1.87 -22.29
N ASP A 107 0.00 -2.36 -23.23
CA ASP A 107 0.27 -3.79 -23.43
C ASP A 107 1.35 -4.25 -22.47
N LEU A 108 1.07 -5.27 -21.65
CA LEU A 108 1.99 -5.77 -20.63
C LEU A 108 3.27 -6.37 -21.20
N LYS A 109 3.24 -6.93 -22.42
CA LYS A 109 4.40 -7.57 -23.03
C LYS A 109 5.35 -6.54 -23.64
N THR A 110 4.80 -5.58 -24.39
CA THR A 110 5.57 -4.61 -25.19
C THR A 110 5.76 -3.28 -24.51
N LEU A 111 5.03 -3.00 -23.44
CA LEU A 111 4.95 -1.72 -22.70
C LEU A 111 4.45 -0.55 -23.57
N LYS A 112 3.87 -0.82 -24.72
CA LYS A 112 3.33 0.21 -25.63
C LYS A 112 1.93 0.63 -25.23
N THR A 113 1.63 1.92 -25.30
CA THR A 113 0.29 2.45 -25.15
C THR A 113 -0.65 1.85 -26.21
N LEU A 114 -1.77 1.33 -25.77
CA LEU A 114 -2.87 0.80 -26.58
C LEU A 114 -3.98 1.81 -26.80
N GLY A 115 -4.20 2.70 -25.83
CA GLY A 115 -5.26 3.70 -25.87
C GLY A 115 -5.32 4.56 -24.62
N GLU A 116 -6.29 5.46 -24.61
CA GLU A 116 -6.58 6.37 -23.49
C GLU A 116 -8.09 6.41 -23.28
N VAL A 117 -8.52 6.41 -22.01
CA VAL A 117 -9.93 6.50 -21.60
C VAL A 117 -10.11 7.73 -20.74
N LYS A 118 -11.06 8.59 -21.08
CA LYS A 118 -11.43 9.73 -20.23
C LYS A 118 -12.24 9.26 -19.01
N VAL A 119 -11.86 9.78 -17.86
CA VAL A 119 -12.45 9.45 -16.56
C VAL A 119 -12.85 10.75 -15.82
N GLY A 120 -13.15 10.68 -14.54
CA GLY A 120 -13.37 11.87 -13.73
C GLY A 120 -12.08 12.68 -13.52
N LYS A 121 -12.20 13.79 -12.77
CA LYS A 121 -11.07 14.72 -12.57
C LYS A 121 -10.02 14.15 -11.64
N LYS A 122 -8.76 14.36 -12.03
CA LYS A 122 -7.57 13.98 -11.25
C LYS A 122 -7.63 12.53 -10.77
N PRO A 123 -7.68 11.54 -11.70
CA PRO A 123 -7.62 10.16 -11.31
C PRO A 123 -6.27 9.89 -10.63
N ASP A 124 -6.34 9.25 -9.45
CA ASP A 124 -5.20 8.97 -8.57
C ASP A 124 -5.00 7.46 -8.43
N ALA A 125 -5.51 6.85 -7.36
CA ALA A 125 -5.47 5.42 -7.18
C ALA A 125 -6.23 4.68 -8.29
N ILE A 126 -5.80 3.45 -8.57
CA ILE A 126 -6.45 2.56 -9.53
C ILE A 126 -6.24 1.12 -9.09
N MET A 127 -7.26 0.28 -9.27
CA MET A 127 -7.16 -1.14 -8.95
C MET A 127 -7.92 -2.00 -9.96
N TYR A 128 -7.53 -3.25 -10.09
CA TYR A 128 -8.22 -4.26 -10.88
C TYR A 128 -8.98 -5.22 -9.96
N ASP A 129 -10.28 -5.43 -10.24
CA ASP A 129 -11.09 -6.47 -9.60
C ASP A 129 -11.17 -7.70 -10.49
N PRO A 130 -10.54 -8.83 -10.11
CA PRO A 130 -10.57 -10.06 -10.91
C PRO A 130 -11.94 -10.73 -10.92
N ALA A 131 -12.84 -10.42 -9.96
CA ALA A 131 -14.18 -11.01 -9.93
C ALA A 131 -15.06 -10.50 -11.08
N THR A 132 -15.04 -9.18 -11.32
CA THR A 132 -15.89 -8.54 -12.34
C THR A 132 -15.13 -8.21 -13.63
N LYS A 133 -13.79 -8.37 -13.64
CA LYS A 133 -12.92 -7.98 -14.75
C LYS A 133 -12.93 -6.47 -15.01
N HIS A 134 -13.16 -5.70 -13.98
CA HIS A 134 -13.23 -4.24 -14.04
C HIS A 134 -12.00 -3.61 -13.40
N VAL A 135 -11.62 -2.48 -13.95
CA VAL A 135 -10.64 -1.56 -13.38
C VAL A 135 -11.40 -0.37 -12.80
N PHE A 136 -11.08 -0.02 -11.56
CA PHE A 136 -11.66 1.12 -10.86
C PHE A 136 -10.59 2.21 -10.78
N ALA A 137 -10.85 3.37 -11.39
CA ALA A 137 -10.02 4.56 -11.32
C ALA A 137 -10.65 5.56 -10.34
N MET A 138 -9.95 5.88 -9.27
CA MET A 138 -10.39 6.79 -8.21
C MET A 138 -10.14 8.23 -8.63
N ASN A 139 -11.21 9.01 -8.81
CA ASN A 139 -11.15 10.39 -9.31
C ASN A 139 -11.16 11.36 -8.11
N GLY A 140 -9.99 11.77 -7.63
CA GLY A 140 -9.82 12.52 -6.38
C GLY A 140 -10.57 13.86 -6.34
N ASP A 141 -10.62 14.58 -7.46
CA ASP A 141 -11.30 15.90 -7.54
C ASP A 141 -12.75 15.80 -8.06
N SER A 142 -13.30 14.59 -8.24
CA SER A 142 -14.70 14.36 -8.65
C SER A 142 -15.47 13.49 -7.67
N ASP A 143 -14.90 13.15 -6.51
CA ASP A 143 -15.53 12.34 -5.45
C ASP A 143 -16.16 11.04 -5.99
N SER A 144 -15.52 10.41 -6.98
CA SER A 144 -16.10 9.30 -7.74
C SER A 144 -15.07 8.24 -8.14
N ALA A 145 -15.56 7.07 -8.54
CA ALA A 145 -14.76 6.07 -9.22
C ALA A 145 -15.30 5.82 -10.63
N THR A 146 -14.45 5.90 -11.65
CA THR A 146 -14.79 5.44 -13.01
C THR A 146 -14.45 3.97 -13.15
N VAL A 147 -15.41 3.19 -13.62
CA VAL A 147 -15.26 1.74 -13.81
C VAL A 147 -15.06 1.43 -15.28
N ILE A 148 -14.00 0.71 -15.59
CA ILE A 148 -13.54 0.41 -16.96
C ILE A 148 -13.52 -1.11 -17.13
N ASN A 149 -14.03 -1.62 -18.25
CA ASN A 149 -13.89 -3.01 -18.62
C ASN A 149 -12.43 -3.29 -19.04
N ALA A 150 -11.76 -4.21 -18.35
CA ALA A 150 -10.35 -4.48 -18.59
C ALA A 150 -10.08 -5.14 -19.95
N ALA A 151 -11.05 -5.85 -20.53
CA ALA A 151 -10.88 -6.56 -21.80
C ALA A 151 -10.83 -5.63 -23.02
N ASP A 152 -11.58 -4.54 -23.01
CA ASP A 152 -11.71 -3.66 -24.17
C ASP A 152 -11.42 -2.17 -23.87
N GLY A 153 -11.36 -1.77 -22.60
CA GLY A 153 -11.12 -0.39 -22.18
C GLY A 153 -12.36 0.49 -22.21
N THR A 154 -13.56 -0.06 -22.39
CA THR A 154 -14.79 0.73 -22.37
C THR A 154 -15.18 1.13 -20.95
N VAL A 155 -15.76 2.33 -20.78
CA VAL A 155 -16.32 2.77 -19.50
C VAL A 155 -17.64 2.05 -19.25
N VAL A 156 -17.73 1.32 -18.15
CA VAL A 156 -18.91 0.59 -17.69
C VAL A 156 -19.86 1.50 -16.93
N GLY A 157 -19.30 2.40 -16.13
CA GLY A 157 -20.07 3.35 -15.32
C GLY A 157 -19.18 4.23 -14.45
N THR A 158 -19.83 5.11 -13.70
CA THR A 158 -19.20 5.97 -12.69
C THR A 158 -20.00 5.84 -11.41
N ILE A 159 -19.30 5.71 -10.30
CA ILE A 159 -19.86 5.57 -8.95
C ILE A 159 -19.59 6.88 -8.21
N ASP A 160 -20.62 7.54 -7.71
CA ASP A 160 -20.49 8.64 -6.77
C ASP A 160 -20.14 8.07 -5.40
N LEU A 161 -19.02 8.50 -4.83
CA LEU A 161 -18.49 8.03 -3.56
C LEU A 161 -18.77 8.98 -2.39
N GLY A 162 -19.21 10.21 -2.68
CA GLY A 162 -19.52 11.20 -1.67
C GLY A 162 -18.31 11.81 -0.94
N GLY A 163 -17.11 11.57 -1.41
CA GLY A 163 -15.86 12.10 -0.87
C GLY A 163 -14.65 11.72 -1.70
N GLY A 164 -13.49 12.33 -1.40
CA GLY A 164 -12.25 12.16 -2.14
C GLY A 164 -11.64 10.76 -1.96
N PRO A 165 -11.68 9.91 -3.01
CA PRO A 165 -11.17 8.55 -2.93
C PRO A 165 -9.65 8.49 -2.99
N GLU A 166 -9.10 7.60 -2.18
CA GLU A 166 -7.69 7.23 -2.12
C GLU A 166 -7.51 5.73 -2.43
N PHE A 167 -6.67 5.01 -1.70
CA PHE A 167 -6.43 3.59 -1.95
C PHE A 167 -7.70 2.73 -1.89
N ALA A 168 -7.72 1.73 -2.77
CA ALA A 168 -8.79 0.75 -2.86
C ALA A 168 -8.25 -0.68 -2.92
N VAL A 169 -9.05 -1.62 -2.43
CA VAL A 169 -8.79 -3.06 -2.53
C VAL A 169 -10.05 -3.80 -2.93
N ALA A 170 -9.89 -4.91 -3.66
CA ALA A 170 -10.96 -5.85 -3.97
C ALA A 170 -10.77 -7.16 -3.19
N ASP A 171 -11.86 -7.82 -2.80
CA ASP A 171 -11.80 -9.12 -2.17
C ASP A 171 -11.81 -10.31 -3.17
N GLY A 172 -11.90 -10.01 -4.47
CA GLY A 172 -11.99 -11.00 -5.54
C GLY A 172 -13.31 -11.80 -5.55
N LYS A 173 -14.32 -11.35 -4.81
CA LYS A 173 -15.63 -11.98 -4.67
C LYS A 173 -16.80 -11.03 -4.95
N GLY A 174 -16.51 -9.86 -5.50
CA GLY A 174 -17.51 -8.86 -5.85
C GLY A 174 -17.62 -7.71 -4.85
N ASN A 175 -16.69 -7.60 -3.90
CA ASN A 175 -16.63 -6.46 -2.99
C ASN A 175 -15.37 -5.62 -3.26
N VAL A 176 -15.56 -4.32 -3.29
CA VAL A 176 -14.49 -3.30 -3.39
C VAL A 176 -14.61 -2.37 -2.19
N TYR A 177 -13.46 -2.06 -1.59
CA TYR A 177 -13.34 -1.16 -0.46
C TYR A 177 -12.44 0.00 -0.84
N ILE A 178 -12.88 1.24 -0.58
CA ILE A 178 -12.18 2.47 -0.97
C ILE A 178 -12.12 3.40 0.24
N ASN A 179 -10.93 3.89 0.59
CA ASN A 179 -10.81 4.94 1.60
C ASN A 179 -11.23 6.29 1.02
N LEU A 180 -11.96 7.08 1.80
CA LEU A 180 -12.25 8.47 1.54
C LEU A 180 -11.44 9.35 2.50
N GLU A 181 -10.47 10.09 1.95
CA GLU A 181 -9.50 10.84 2.75
C GLU A 181 -10.19 11.93 3.59
N ASP A 182 -11.05 12.73 2.96
CA ASP A 182 -11.71 13.89 3.55
C ASP A 182 -12.85 13.53 4.52
N LYS A 183 -13.42 12.31 4.40
CA LYS A 183 -14.51 11.82 5.27
C LYS A 183 -14.01 10.97 6.42
N ALA A 184 -12.78 10.46 6.35
CA ALA A 184 -12.27 9.44 7.27
C ALA A 184 -13.20 8.21 7.33
N GLU A 185 -13.53 7.69 6.16
CA GLU A 185 -14.41 6.55 5.95
C GLU A 185 -13.77 5.55 4.99
N THR A 186 -14.19 4.29 5.09
CA THR A 186 -14.03 3.30 4.03
C THR A 186 -15.39 3.03 3.41
N VAL A 187 -15.50 3.20 2.09
CA VAL A 187 -16.71 2.85 1.33
C VAL A 187 -16.66 1.41 0.91
N HIS A 188 -17.75 0.67 1.12
CA HIS A 188 -17.95 -0.69 0.63
C HIS A 188 -18.88 -0.67 -0.59
N ILE A 189 -18.44 -1.28 -1.68
CA ILE A 189 -19.12 -1.28 -2.99
C ILE A 189 -19.35 -2.73 -3.43
N ASP A 190 -20.53 -3.00 -3.96
CA ASP A 190 -20.78 -4.19 -4.79
C ASP A 190 -20.27 -3.91 -6.21
N SER A 191 -19.18 -4.59 -6.59
CA SER A 191 -18.53 -4.38 -7.89
C SER A 191 -19.31 -4.94 -9.09
N ASN A 192 -20.30 -5.82 -8.87
CA ASN A 192 -21.16 -6.33 -9.92
C ASN A 192 -22.26 -5.33 -10.29
N THR A 193 -22.84 -4.66 -9.29
CA THR A 193 -23.94 -3.71 -9.49
C THR A 193 -23.49 -2.26 -9.50
N LEU A 194 -22.24 -1.99 -9.19
CA LEU A 194 -21.62 -0.67 -9.05
C LEU A 194 -22.32 0.22 -8.03
N LYS A 195 -22.86 -0.38 -6.97
CA LYS A 195 -23.59 0.34 -5.92
C LYS A 195 -22.74 0.44 -4.66
N VAL A 196 -22.75 1.64 -4.08
CA VAL A 196 -22.28 1.85 -2.71
C VAL A 196 -23.26 1.15 -1.77
N LEU A 197 -22.74 0.23 -0.96
CA LEU A 197 -23.50 -0.51 0.04
C LEU A 197 -23.42 0.16 1.41
N HIS A 198 -22.21 0.62 1.78
CA HIS A 198 -21.96 1.18 3.11
C HIS A 198 -20.88 2.25 3.07
N HIS A 199 -20.99 3.19 4.01
CA HIS A 199 -19.94 4.10 4.43
C HIS A 199 -19.57 3.73 5.87
N TRP A 200 -18.32 3.36 6.11
CA TRP A 200 -17.85 2.89 7.42
C TRP A 200 -16.89 3.90 8.05
N PRO A 201 -17.28 4.57 9.13
CA PRO A 201 -16.42 5.50 9.82
C PRO A 201 -15.16 4.82 10.39
N LEU A 202 -14.02 5.49 10.26
CA LEU A 202 -12.72 5.00 10.72
C LEU A 202 -12.30 5.54 12.09
N ALA A 203 -13.19 6.23 12.80
CA ALA A 203 -12.87 6.81 14.09
C ALA A 203 -12.20 5.78 15.04
N PRO A 204 -11.08 6.15 15.72
CA PRO A 204 -10.52 7.49 15.86
C PRO A 204 -9.58 7.96 14.74
N GLY A 205 -9.31 7.12 13.72
CA GLY A 205 -8.50 7.48 12.55
C GLY A 205 -9.14 8.61 11.74
N LYS A 206 -8.31 9.44 11.11
CA LYS A 206 -8.73 10.54 10.25
C LYS A 206 -7.80 10.59 9.02
N THR A 207 -8.29 11.19 7.93
CA THR A 207 -7.49 11.35 6.71
C THR A 207 -6.95 10.00 6.24
N ALA A 208 -7.87 9.11 5.87
CA ALA A 208 -7.55 7.73 5.47
C ALA A 208 -7.00 7.69 4.06
N THR A 209 -5.76 7.22 3.89
CA THR A 209 -5.08 7.14 2.60
C THR A 209 -4.81 5.70 2.20
N ALA A 210 -3.93 5.02 2.90
CA ALA A 210 -3.49 3.67 2.60
C ALA A 210 -4.54 2.61 2.97
N LEU A 211 -4.63 1.53 2.19
CA LEU A 211 -5.53 0.42 2.46
C LEU A 211 -4.92 -0.91 1.99
N ALA A 212 -4.97 -1.92 2.86
CA ALA A 212 -4.64 -3.30 2.52
C ALA A 212 -5.71 -4.25 3.05
N PHE A 213 -5.74 -5.49 2.54
CA PHE A 213 -6.77 -6.46 2.86
C PHE A 213 -6.18 -7.85 3.14
N ASP A 214 -6.64 -8.49 4.21
CA ASP A 214 -6.42 -9.90 4.50
C ASP A 214 -7.64 -10.72 4.09
N PRO A 215 -7.55 -11.53 3.04
CA PRO A 215 -8.67 -12.33 2.55
C PRO A 215 -9.04 -13.50 3.47
N GLN A 216 -8.13 -13.96 4.34
CA GLN A 216 -8.38 -15.10 5.23
C GLN A 216 -9.20 -14.71 6.45
N THR A 217 -8.79 -13.64 7.13
CA THR A 217 -9.49 -13.18 8.34
C THR A 217 -10.50 -12.09 8.04
N ARG A 218 -10.56 -11.63 6.77
CA ARG A 218 -11.43 -10.55 6.29
C ARG A 218 -11.22 -9.28 7.10
N ARG A 219 -9.96 -8.83 7.15
CA ARG A 219 -9.57 -7.59 7.82
C ARG A 219 -9.03 -6.58 6.80
N LEU A 220 -9.49 -5.35 6.94
CA LEU A 220 -8.96 -4.19 6.23
C LEU A 220 -8.00 -3.44 7.15
N PHE A 221 -6.88 -2.98 6.59
CA PHE A 221 -5.84 -2.22 7.29
C PHE A 221 -5.76 -0.83 6.69
N ALA A 222 -6.51 0.11 7.27
CA ALA A 222 -6.54 1.49 6.81
C ALA A 222 -5.45 2.31 7.52
N GLY A 223 -4.55 2.89 6.73
CA GLY A 223 -3.56 3.85 7.21
C GLY A 223 -4.15 5.25 7.24
N CYS A 224 -4.17 5.88 8.41
CA CYS A 224 -4.75 7.19 8.65
C CYS A 224 -3.66 8.21 9.00
N ARG A 225 -3.48 9.24 8.15
CA ARG A 225 -2.53 10.34 8.40
C ARG A 225 -2.92 11.13 9.64
N GLY A 226 -4.21 11.47 9.78
CA GLY A 226 -4.75 12.12 10.96
C GLY A 226 -4.88 11.15 12.13
N GLY A 227 -4.12 11.42 13.20
CA GLY A 227 -4.00 10.55 14.37
C GLY A 227 -2.83 9.58 14.28
N GLN A 228 -2.19 9.42 13.11
CA GLN A 228 -1.04 8.53 12.88
C GLN A 228 -1.37 7.10 13.33
N LEU A 229 -2.44 6.55 12.77
CA LEU A 229 -3.01 5.26 13.17
C LEU A 229 -3.15 4.32 11.97
N MET A 230 -2.83 3.05 12.18
CA MET A 230 -3.45 1.97 11.44
C MET A 230 -4.77 1.64 12.13
N VAL A 231 -5.87 1.67 11.38
CA VAL A 231 -7.20 1.24 11.84
C VAL A 231 -7.50 -0.11 11.18
N VAL A 232 -7.83 -1.10 12.00
CA VAL A 232 -8.20 -2.44 11.52
C VAL A 232 -9.71 -2.56 11.57
N LEU A 233 -10.32 -2.90 10.41
CA LEU A 233 -11.77 -3.09 10.29
C LEU A 233 -12.10 -4.54 9.93
N ASP A 234 -13.27 -4.94 10.34
CA ASP A 234 -13.95 -6.12 9.81
C ASP A 234 -14.57 -5.78 8.45
N ALA A 235 -14.16 -6.49 7.41
CA ALA A 235 -14.57 -6.20 6.01
C ALA A 235 -16.01 -6.63 5.69
N ASP A 236 -16.69 -7.33 6.59
CA ASP A 236 -18.08 -7.74 6.39
C ASP A 236 -19.06 -6.78 7.08
N THR A 237 -18.63 -6.15 8.17
CA THR A 237 -19.50 -5.32 9.01
C THR A 237 -19.07 -3.85 9.12
N GLY A 238 -17.85 -3.52 8.70
CA GLY A 238 -17.26 -2.19 8.85
C GLY A 238 -16.89 -1.84 10.32
N ARG A 239 -17.01 -2.78 11.24
CA ARG A 239 -16.68 -2.55 12.64
C ARG A 239 -15.18 -2.35 12.82
N VAL A 240 -14.77 -1.27 13.48
CA VAL A 240 -13.39 -1.07 13.91
C VAL A 240 -13.06 -2.11 14.98
N ILE A 241 -12.04 -2.93 14.72
CA ILE A 241 -11.58 -4.01 15.60
C ILE A 241 -10.57 -3.46 16.60
N THR A 242 -9.52 -2.79 16.07
CA THR A 242 -8.44 -2.24 16.88
C THR A 242 -7.72 -1.14 16.11
N THR A 243 -6.86 -0.42 16.80
CA THR A 243 -5.97 0.57 16.19
C THR A 243 -4.55 0.39 16.72
N ALA A 244 -3.57 0.77 15.92
CA ALA A 244 -2.17 0.78 16.34
C ALA A 244 -1.47 2.05 15.85
N PRO A 245 -0.54 2.63 16.63
CA PRO A 245 0.20 3.82 16.21
C PRO A 245 1.16 3.48 15.07
N ILE A 246 1.26 4.41 14.10
CA ILE A 246 2.20 4.37 12.98
C ILE A 246 2.91 5.71 12.84
N GLY A 247 3.87 5.79 11.91
CA GLY A 247 4.56 7.06 11.60
C GLY A 247 3.65 8.07 10.90
N GLU A 248 4.16 9.29 10.75
CA GLU A 248 3.45 10.40 10.11
C GLU A 248 3.36 10.24 8.59
N ARG A 249 2.32 10.82 7.98
CA ARG A 249 2.14 10.88 6.51
C ARG A 249 2.13 9.49 5.86
N VAL A 250 1.41 8.53 6.46
CA VAL A 250 1.18 7.22 5.85
C VAL A 250 0.53 7.38 4.48
N ASP A 251 0.98 6.58 3.49
CA ASP A 251 0.49 6.68 2.12
C ASP A 251 0.39 5.35 1.38
N ALA A 252 0.93 4.27 1.93
CA ALA A 252 0.72 2.94 1.39
C ALA A 252 0.64 1.90 2.50
N ALA A 253 -0.17 0.87 2.27
CA ALA A 253 -0.29 -0.32 3.10
C ALA A 253 -0.15 -1.57 2.24
N ALA A 254 0.39 -2.63 2.81
CA ALA A 254 0.43 -3.96 2.20
C ALA A 254 0.25 -5.03 3.25
N TYR A 255 -0.24 -6.20 2.83
CA TYR A 255 -0.37 -7.37 3.67
C TYR A 255 0.29 -8.58 3.02
N ASP A 256 1.15 -9.26 3.76
CA ASP A 256 1.74 -10.53 3.37
C ASP A 256 1.02 -11.68 4.09
N PRO A 257 0.18 -12.44 3.40
CA PRO A 257 -0.59 -13.52 4.02
C PRO A 257 0.26 -14.73 4.43
N THR A 258 1.44 -14.89 3.83
CA THR A 258 2.34 -16.00 4.13
C THR A 258 3.09 -15.76 5.44
N GLN A 259 3.59 -14.55 5.61
CA GLN A 259 4.31 -14.14 6.81
C GLN A 259 3.39 -13.53 7.88
N LYS A 260 2.12 -13.27 7.54
CA LYS A 260 1.14 -12.55 8.38
C LYS A 260 1.65 -11.17 8.82
N LEU A 261 2.25 -10.44 7.89
CA LEU A 261 2.80 -9.13 8.15
C LEU A 261 1.96 -8.04 7.49
N VAL A 262 1.65 -7.00 8.25
CA VAL A 262 1.05 -5.77 7.77
C VAL A 262 2.13 -4.70 7.73
N PHE A 263 2.25 -4.03 6.59
CA PHE A 263 3.20 -2.94 6.37
C PHE A 263 2.44 -1.63 6.20
N GLN A 264 2.94 -0.56 6.85
CA GLN A 264 2.42 0.80 6.71
C GLN A 264 3.59 1.73 6.39
N SER A 265 3.69 2.17 5.12
CA SER A 265 4.76 3.05 4.66
C SER A 265 4.42 4.51 4.94
N THR A 266 5.37 5.25 5.51
CA THR A 266 5.14 6.59 6.02
C THR A 266 6.14 7.60 5.45
N GLY A 267 5.66 8.80 5.15
CA GLY A 267 6.48 9.89 4.64
C GLY A 267 7.49 10.46 5.65
N GLY A 268 7.40 10.03 6.91
CA GLY A 268 8.45 10.26 7.92
C GLY A 268 9.74 9.49 7.65
N GLY A 269 9.72 8.55 6.69
CA GLY A 269 10.87 7.72 6.31
C GLY A 269 10.96 6.42 7.09
N THR A 270 9.81 5.83 7.41
CA THR A 270 9.74 4.52 8.07
C THR A 270 8.65 3.66 7.47
N ILE A 271 8.78 2.34 7.64
CA ILE A 271 7.71 1.37 7.42
C ILE A 271 7.44 0.70 8.77
N ALA A 272 6.23 0.89 9.29
CA ALA A 272 5.78 0.15 10.47
C ALA A 272 5.42 -1.27 10.04
N VAL A 273 6.03 -2.27 10.67
CA VAL A 273 5.82 -3.70 10.39
C VAL A 273 5.12 -4.33 11.57
N PHE A 274 3.89 -4.81 11.34
CA PHE A 274 3.10 -5.50 12.36
C PHE A 274 2.97 -6.98 12.01
N HIS A 275 3.10 -7.83 13.02
CA HIS A 275 2.70 -9.22 12.92
C HIS A 275 1.22 -9.36 13.33
N GLN A 276 0.44 -10.06 12.50
CA GLN A 276 -0.93 -10.44 12.82
C GLN A 276 -0.91 -11.70 13.68
N ASP A 277 -1.02 -11.53 15.00
CA ASP A 277 -1.04 -12.65 15.96
C ASP A 277 -2.33 -13.46 15.86
N SER A 278 -3.41 -12.75 15.58
CA SER A 278 -4.74 -13.30 15.29
C SER A 278 -5.53 -12.30 14.43
N ALA A 279 -6.74 -12.65 14.03
CA ALA A 279 -7.63 -11.75 13.30
C ALA A 279 -7.81 -10.37 13.98
N ASP A 280 -7.74 -10.34 15.30
CA ASP A 280 -8.07 -9.15 16.10
C ASP A 280 -6.88 -8.61 16.91
N LYS A 281 -5.68 -9.20 16.77
CA LYS A 281 -4.49 -8.81 17.54
C LYS A 281 -3.26 -8.65 16.65
N TYR A 282 -2.58 -7.53 16.81
CA TYR A 282 -1.43 -7.11 16.01
C TYR A 282 -0.31 -6.63 16.92
N THR A 283 0.91 -7.13 16.70
CA THR A 283 2.11 -6.73 17.43
C THR A 283 3.03 -5.95 16.51
N LEU A 284 3.37 -4.72 16.88
CA LEU A 284 4.40 -3.94 16.19
C LEU A 284 5.75 -4.63 16.42
N LEU A 285 6.38 -5.11 15.35
CA LEU A 285 7.72 -5.70 15.39
C LEU A 285 8.79 -4.62 15.39
N GLU A 286 8.69 -3.69 14.43
CA GLU A 286 9.64 -2.58 14.30
C GLU A 286 9.13 -1.49 13.35
N ASN A 287 9.81 -0.34 13.38
CA ASN A 287 9.71 0.69 12.35
C ASN A 287 11.01 0.65 11.53
N VAL A 288 10.95 0.02 10.36
CA VAL A 288 12.09 -0.10 9.44
C VAL A 288 12.41 1.27 8.85
N VAL A 289 13.66 1.73 9.01
CA VAL A 289 14.08 3.03 8.49
C VAL A 289 14.25 2.97 6.98
N THR A 290 13.64 3.91 6.27
CA THR A 290 13.77 4.12 4.82
C THR A 290 14.44 5.45 4.50
N ASN A 291 13.70 6.38 3.91
CA ASN A 291 14.19 7.74 3.64
C ASN A 291 13.04 8.74 3.83
N PRO A 292 13.23 9.90 4.45
CA PRO A 292 12.20 10.93 4.52
C PRO A 292 11.60 11.25 3.14
N GLY A 293 10.27 11.25 3.04
CA GLY A 293 9.53 11.38 1.79
C GLY A 293 9.20 10.07 1.07
N SER A 294 9.78 8.94 1.47
CA SER A 294 9.45 7.61 0.93
C SER A 294 8.13 7.11 1.53
N LYS A 295 7.01 7.54 0.95
CA LYS A 295 5.67 7.34 1.51
C LYS A 295 4.92 6.14 0.92
N THR A 296 5.25 5.72 -0.29
CA THR A 296 4.59 4.62 -1.00
C THR A 296 5.49 3.39 -1.11
N MET A 297 4.90 2.24 -1.38
CA MET A 297 5.63 0.97 -1.53
C MET A 297 4.82 -0.04 -2.34
N GLY A 298 5.52 -1.01 -2.94
CA GLY A 298 4.96 -2.22 -3.51
C GLY A 298 5.54 -3.46 -2.83
N LEU A 299 4.72 -4.47 -2.59
CA LEU A 299 5.12 -5.75 -2.00
C LEU A 299 5.16 -6.83 -3.08
N ASP A 300 6.27 -7.53 -3.19
CA ASP A 300 6.45 -8.77 -3.95
C ASP A 300 6.12 -9.97 -3.06
N LEU A 301 4.97 -10.57 -3.25
CA LEU A 301 4.50 -11.70 -2.44
C LEU A 301 5.32 -12.98 -2.67
N LYS A 302 6.06 -13.07 -3.78
CA LYS A 302 6.88 -14.24 -4.09
C LYS A 302 8.19 -14.25 -3.32
N THR A 303 8.82 -13.09 -3.16
CA THR A 303 10.13 -12.97 -2.49
C THR A 303 10.04 -12.24 -1.16
N HIS A 304 8.84 -11.79 -0.77
CA HIS A 304 8.57 -10.97 0.42
C HIS A 304 9.34 -9.65 0.46
N ARG A 305 9.73 -9.11 -0.70
CA ARG A 305 10.48 -7.85 -0.81
C ARG A 305 9.56 -6.67 -0.94
N LEU A 306 9.99 -5.54 -0.38
CA LEU A 306 9.34 -4.26 -0.55
C LEU A 306 10.15 -3.39 -1.51
N PHE A 307 9.47 -2.70 -2.41
CA PHE A 307 10.03 -1.71 -3.34
C PHE A 307 9.52 -0.34 -2.93
N VAL A 308 10.43 0.55 -2.55
CA VAL A 308 10.10 1.84 -1.92
C VAL A 308 10.80 2.95 -2.68
N PRO A 309 10.08 3.83 -3.37
CA PRO A 309 10.67 4.98 -4.04
C PRO A 309 11.23 6.00 -3.04
N ALA A 310 12.36 6.56 -3.36
CA ALA A 310 13.07 7.54 -2.55
C ALA A 310 13.77 8.59 -3.42
N ASN A 311 14.05 9.75 -2.86
CA ASN A 311 15.03 10.67 -3.40
C ASN A 311 16.28 10.64 -2.51
N LEU A 312 17.34 10.05 -3.01
CA LEU A 312 18.62 10.03 -2.32
C LEU A 312 19.54 11.09 -2.93
N GLU A 313 19.76 12.18 -2.21
CA GLU A 313 20.68 13.26 -2.63
C GLU A 313 20.37 13.80 -4.04
N GLY A 314 19.08 13.95 -4.36
CA GLY A 314 18.62 14.42 -5.68
C GLY A 314 18.47 13.33 -6.74
N THR A 315 18.80 12.08 -6.44
CA THR A 315 18.65 10.94 -7.36
C THR A 315 17.42 10.11 -7.02
N PHE A 316 16.51 9.95 -7.99
CA PHE A 316 15.40 9.05 -7.85
C PHE A 316 15.92 7.61 -7.73
N THR A 317 15.53 6.92 -6.67
CA THR A 317 16.08 5.61 -6.30
C THR A 317 14.99 4.70 -5.77
N ILE A 318 14.99 3.44 -6.18
CA ILE A 318 14.15 2.42 -5.55
C ILE A 318 14.95 1.74 -4.46
N LEU A 319 14.49 1.85 -3.23
CA LEU A 319 14.99 1.05 -2.11
C LEU A 319 14.33 -0.31 -2.19
N VAL A 320 15.11 -1.37 -2.20
CA VAL A 320 14.61 -2.74 -2.07
C VAL A 320 14.88 -3.20 -0.65
N LEU A 321 13.82 -3.57 0.05
CA LEU A 321 13.92 -4.10 1.41
C LEU A 321 13.61 -5.60 1.40
N GLY A 322 14.29 -6.33 2.27
CA GLY A 322 14.09 -7.77 2.48
C GLY A 322 14.59 -8.18 3.86
N GLN A 323 14.38 -9.43 4.20
CA GLN A 323 14.88 -10.08 5.44
C GLN A 323 16.26 -10.69 5.24
#